data_8f6df1e3737951d954fe440a74a35705
#
_entry.id   8f6df1e3737951d954fe440a74a35705
#
_cell.length_a   1.000
_cell.length_b   1.000
_cell.length_c   1.000
_cell.angle_alpha   90.00
_cell.angle_beta   90.00
_cell.angle_gamma   90.00
#
_symmetry.space_group_name_H-M   'P 1'
#
loop_
_entity.id
_entity.type
_entity.pdbx_description
1 polymer ?
#
loop_
_entity_poly.entity_id
_entity_poly.type
_entity_poly.pdbx_seq_one_letter_code
_entity_poly.pdbx_strand_id
1 'polypeptide(L)'
;VIGRLRGIVAERAPDGSCIVEVGGVGYECFVPLGTLGRLPAPPEPVTLHVHTHVREDALLLYAFATAEDRMAFRTLLGVSSVGPKLA
;
A
#
# COMPACT_ATOMS: atom_id res chain seq x y z
N VAL A 1 -0.72 -8.57 -9.85
CA VAL A 1 -0.48 -7.21 -9.33
C VAL A 1 -1.59 -6.82 -8.38
N ILE A 2 -1.22 -6.39 -7.19
CA ILE A 2 -2.18 -5.99 -6.18
C ILE A 2 -2.32 -4.47 -6.25
N GLY A 3 -3.53 -3.99 -6.54
CA GLY A 3 -3.77 -2.56 -6.70
C GLY A 3 -4.63 -1.97 -5.59
N ARG A 4 -5.35 -2.78 -4.84
CA ARG A 4 -6.22 -2.30 -3.77
C ARG A 4 -6.49 -3.43 -2.80
N LEU A 5 -6.51 -3.10 -1.50
CA LEU A 5 -6.87 -4.05 -0.46
C LEU A 5 -7.98 -3.45 0.39
N ARG A 6 -8.95 -4.27 0.75
CA ARG A 6 -9.95 -3.90 1.71
C ARG A 6 -10.00 -4.96 2.78
N GLY A 7 -9.71 -4.57 4.01
CA GLY A 7 -9.68 -5.51 5.10
C GLY A 7 -9.43 -4.83 6.43
N ILE A 8 -8.92 -5.58 7.37
CA ILE A 8 -8.72 -5.13 8.74
C ILE A 8 -7.24 -5.02 9.03
N VAL A 9 -6.84 -3.93 9.67
CA VAL A 9 -5.44 -3.74 10.05
C VAL A 9 -5.18 -4.59 11.28
N ALA A 10 -4.61 -5.77 11.06
CA ALA A 10 -4.39 -6.72 12.14
C ALA A 10 -3.17 -6.37 12.98
N GLU A 11 -2.15 -5.80 12.37
CA GLU A 11 -0.92 -5.42 13.06
C GLU A 11 -0.37 -4.15 12.46
N ARG A 12 0.34 -3.37 13.27
CA ARG A 12 1.06 -2.20 12.79
C ARG A 12 2.37 -2.08 13.55
N ALA A 13 3.39 -1.57 12.85
CA ALA A 13 4.72 -1.41 13.40
C ALA A 13 5.18 0.04 13.25
N PRO A 14 6.06 0.52 14.14
CA PRO A 14 6.49 1.92 14.09
C PRO A 14 7.32 2.27 12.87
N ASP A 15 7.79 1.28 12.12
CA ASP A 15 8.57 1.54 10.92
C ASP A 15 7.73 1.86 9.69
N GLY A 16 6.41 1.93 9.84
CA GLY A 16 5.51 2.21 8.73
C GLY A 16 4.91 0.99 8.10
N SER A 17 5.19 -0.20 8.61
CA SER A 17 4.59 -1.41 8.07
C SER A 17 3.33 -1.76 8.83
N CYS A 18 2.42 -2.44 8.15
CA CYS A 18 1.22 -2.96 8.78
C CYS A 18 0.80 -4.22 8.04
N ILE A 19 -0.01 -5.03 8.70
CA ILE A 19 -0.58 -6.22 8.07
C ILE A 19 -2.07 -5.99 7.95
N VAL A 20 -2.56 -6.04 6.70
CA VAL A 20 -3.98 -5.92 6.40
C VAL A 20 -4.50 -7.32 6.11
N GLU A 21 -5.44 -7.77 6.91
CA GLU A 21 -6.00 -9.10 6.75
C GLU A 21 -7.23 -9.05 5.86
N VAL A 22 -7.20 -9.82 4.79
CA VAL A 22 -8.29 -9.91 3.83
C VAL A 22 -8.62 -11.38 3.64
N GLY A 23 -9.80 -11.80 4.09
CA GLY A 23 -10.23 -13.18 3.89
C GLY A 23 -9.31 -14.21 4.49
N GLY A 24 -8.67 -13.91 5.60
CA GLY A 24 -7.76 -14.84 6.26
C GLY A 24 -6.31 -14.74 5.79
N VAL A 25 -6.04 -13.86 4.82
CA VAL A 25 -4.67 -13.66 4.32
C VAL A 25 -4.15 -12.32 4.83
N GLY A 26 -2.95 -12.33 5.42
CA GLY A 26 -2.32 -11.10 5.90
C GLY A 26 -1.37 -10.55 4.86
N TYR A 27 -1.65 -9.34 4.37
CA TYR A 27 -0.80 -8.65 3.41
C TYR A 27 0.04 -7.62 4.16
N GLU A 28 1.34 -7.79 4.12
CA GLU A 28 2.24 -6.83 4.75
C GLU A 28 2.44 -5.65 3.80
N CYS A 29 2.12 -4.46 4.28
CA CYS A 29 2.15 -3.25 3.48
C CYS A 29 2.98 -2.19 4.19
N PHE A 30 3.60 -1.32 3.40
CA PHE A 30 4.26 -0.13 3.93
C PHE A 30 3.41 1.08 3.61
N VAL A 31 3.14 1.90 4.61
CA VAL A 31 2.32 3.10 4.45
C VAL A 31 3.08 4.32 4.94
N PRO A 32 2.74 5.52 4.45
CA PRO A 32 3.32 6.74 5.02
C PRO A 32 2.98 6.82 6.50
N LEU A 33 3.91 7.33 7.31
CA LEU A 33 3.72 7.37 8.77
C LEU A 33 2.47 8.13 9.17
N GLY A 34 2.17 9.22 8.46
CA GLY A 34 0.95 9.96 8.75
C GLY A 34 -0.30 9.17 8.45
N THR A 35 -0.27 8.32 7.43
CA THR A 35 -1.37 7.43 7.13
C THR A 35 -1.50 6.34 8.19
N LEU A 36 -0.37 5.80 8.62
CA LEU A 36 -0.38 4.73 9.62
C LEU A 36 -1.12 5.16 10.89
N GLY A 37 -0.90 6.39 11.33
CA GLY A 37 -1.54 6.89 12.53
C GLY A 37 -3.03 7.10 12.39
N ARG A 38 -3.55 7.14 11.17
CA ARG A 38 -4.97 7.34 10.92
C ARG A 38 -5.70 6.08 10.52
N LEU A 39 -5.02 4.94 10.46
CA LEU A 39 -5.69 3.70 10.09
C LEU A 39 -6.64 3.27 11.21
N PRO A 40 -7.83 2.78 10.86
CA PRO A 40 -8.77 2.35 11.90
C PRO A 40 -8.29 1.09 12.60
N ALA A 41 -8.71 0.96 13.85
CA ALA A 41 -8.42 -0.23 14.63
C ALA A 41 -9.44 -1.32 14.32
N PRO A 42 -9.08 -2.60 14.51
CA PRO A 42 -10.05 -3.68 14.36
C PRO A 42 -11.24 -3.44 15.29
N PRO A 43 -12.43 -3.85 14.88
CA PRO A 43 -12.77 -4.61 13.67
C PRO A 43 -13.15 -3.74 12.47
N GLU A 44 -12.85 -2.46 12.50
CA GLU A 44 -13.26 -1.56 11.45
C GLU A 44 -12.43 -1.79 10.18
N PRO A 45 -13.05 -1.99 9.02
CA PRO A 45 -12.30 -2.23 7.79
C PRO A 45 -11.72 -0.94 7.21
N VAL A 46 -10.70 -1.12 6.39
CA VAL A 46 -10.08 0.00 5.67
C VAL A 46 -9.87 -0.42 4.23
N THR A 47 -9.95 0.55 3.33
CA THR A 47 -9.59 0.35 1.92
C THR A 47 -8.30 1.11 1.66
N LEU A 48 -7.32 0.41 1.12
CA LEU A 48 -6.03 1.02 0.78
C LEU A 48 -5.75 0.83 -0.69
N HIS A 49 -5.17 1.86 -1.30
CA HIS A 49 -4.74 1.83 -2.69
C HIS A 49 -3.28 1.44 -2.72
N VAL A 50 -2.95 0.41 -3.48
CA VAL A 50 -1.68 -0.27 -3.36
C VAL A 50 -0.87 -0.15 -4.63
N HIS A 51 0.41 0.09 -4.48
CA HIS A 51 1.38 -0.04 -5.55
C HIS A 51 2.23 -1.27 -5.26
N THR A 52 2.20 -2.24 -6.17
CA THR A 52 3.01 -3.44 -6.05
C THR A 52 4.37 -3.17 -6.70
N HIS A 53 5.42 -3.30 -5.91
CA HIS A 53 6.77 -3.09 -6.38
C HIS A 53 7.46 -4.43 -6.43
N VAL A 54 7.76 -4.91 -7.63
CA VAL A 54 8.38 -6.21 -7.84
C VAL A 54 9.88 -6.00 -7.99
N ARG A 55 10.63 -6.71 -7.16
CA ARG A 55 12.07 -6.72 -7.23
C ARG A 55 12.52 -8.13 -7.47
N GLU A 56 13.80 -8.29 -7.82
CA GLU A 56 14.34 -9.59 -8.14
C GLU A 56 14.18 -10.59 -7.00
N ASP A 57 14.31 -10.10 -5.78
CA ASP A 57 14.29 -10.95 -4.59
C ASP A 57 13.15 -10.66 -3.64
N ALA A 58 12.22 -9.78 -4.02
CA ALA A 58 11.16 -9.39 -3.11
C ALA A 58 9.97 -8.80 -3.86
N LEU A 59 8.82 -8.88 -3.22
CA LEU A 59 7.61 -8.22 -3.70
C LEU A 59 7.13 -7.35 -2.55
N LEU A 60 7.09 -6.04 -2.80
CA LEU A 60 6.74 -5.06 -1.78
C LEU A 60 5.41 -4.41 -2.12
N LEU A 61 4.60 -4.18 -1.10
CA LEU A 61 3.32 -3.50 -1.25
C LEU A 61 3.40 -2.16 -0.54
N TYR A 62 3.22 -1.07 -1.30
CA TYR A 62 3.14 0.27 -0.74
C TYR A 62 1.69 0.71 -0.80
N ALA A 63 1.11 1.06 0.34
CA ALA A 63 -0.31 1.30 0.45
C ALA A 63 -0.60 2.73 0.85
N PHE A 64 -1.67 3.29 0.30
CA PHE A 64 -2.03 4.69 0.47
C PHE A 64 -3.52 4.81 0.75
N ALA A 65 -3.89 5.84 1.48
CA ALA A 65 -5.28 6.06 1.83
C ALA A 65 -6.12 6.47 0.63
N THR A 66 -5.50 7.12 -0.36
CA THR A 66 -6.24 7.61 -1.52
C THR A 66 -5.53 7.20 -2.81
N ALA A 67 -6.28 7.18 -3.90
CA ALA A 67 -5.70 6.91 -5.22
C ALA A 67 -4.76 8.03 -5.65
N GLU A 68 -5.04 9.26 -5.22
CA GLU A 68 -4.18 10.39 -5.53
C GLU A 68 -2.81 10.24 -4.89
N ASP A 69 -2.78 9.78 -3.65
CA ASP A 69 -1.50 9.56 -2.97
C ASP A 69 -0.70 8.47 -3.66
N ARG A 70 -1.37 7.41 -4.13
CA ARG A 70 -0.69 6.37 -4.88
C ARG A 70 -0.12 6.91 -6.19
N MET A 71 -0.88 7.77 -6.86
CA MET A 71 -0.42 8.38 -8.10
C MET A 71 0.80 9.27 -7.86
N ALA A 72 0.78 10.05 -6.78
CA ALA A 72 1.92 10.89 -6.44
C ALA A 72 3.15 10.06 -6.17
N PHE A 73 2.99 8.94 -5.47
CA PHE A 73 4.10 8.04 -5.19
C PHE A 73 4.69 7.48 -6.49
N ARG A 74 3.83 7.04 -7.39
CA ARG A 74 4.27 6.51 -8.68
C ARG A 74 5.00 7.55 -9.49
N THR A 75 4.55 8.79 -9.44
CA THR A 75 5.20 9.88 -10.12
C THR A 75 6.61 10.11 -9.58
N LEU A 76 6.76 10.08 -8.25
CA LEU A 76 8.07 10.25 -7.62
C LEU A 76 9.01 9.11 -7.98
N LEU A 77 8.50 7.90 -8.16
CA LEU A 77 9.32 6.79 -8.59
C LEU A 77 9.67 6.83 -10.06
N GLY A 78 9.03 7.71 -10.83
CA GLY A 78 9.23 7.74 -12.26
C GLY A 78 8.48 6.67 -13.01
N VAL A 79 7.56 5.96 -12.34
CA VAL A 79 6.84 4.85 -12.98
C VAL A 79 6.00 5.35 -14.13
N SER A 80 5.39 6.51 -13.95
CA SER A 80 4.53 7.05 -14.99
C SER A 80 5.29 7.38 -16.25
N SER A 81 6.58 7.68 -16.15
CA SER A 81 7.36 8.00 -17.33
C SER A 81 7.68 6.76 -18.13
N VAL A 82 7.60 5.61 -17.53
CA VAL A 82 7.81 4.37 -18.26
C VAL A 82 6.65 4.08 -19.16
N GLY A 83 5.55 4.42 -18.71
CA GLY A 83 4.34 4.18 -19.45
C GLY A 83 4.35 4.96 -20.63
N PRO A 84 4.50 5.55 -20.80
CA PRO A 84 4.56 5.98 -22.01
C PRO A 84 5.88 6.17 -22.34
N LYS A 85 6.38 6.01 -21.97
CA LYS A 85 7.43 6.19 -22.42
C LYS A 85 7.44 5.49 -23.17
N LEU A 86 6.65 5.44 -22.56
CA LEU A 86 6.46 5.15 -22.85
C LEU A 86 6.28 5.51 -23.63
N ALA A 87 6.45 5.79 -23.75
CA ALA A 87 6.48 6.19 -24.52
C ALA A 87 6.70 6.09 -24.97
#